data_510a1fd1053aad794293912090c6587a
#
_entry.id   510a1fd1053aad794293912090c6587a
#
_cell.length_a   1.000
_cell.length_b   1.000
_cell.length_c   1.000
_cell.angle_alpha   90.00
_cell.angle_beta   90.00
_cell.angle_gamma   90.00
#
_symmetry.space_group_name_H-M   'P 1'
#
loop_
_entity.id
_entity.type
_entity.pdbx_description
1 polymer ?
#
loop_
_entity_poly.entity_id
_entity_poly.type
_entity_poly.pdbx_seq_one_letter_code
_entity_poly.pdbx_strand_id
1 'polypeptide(L)'
;MAILKWNLFVSMDLDLKVVEAENNSGAKRDCVIEEMSARLGVRAERGRKFATLTSLRVGGAIDWVVSPESEEAAASVIHALNEAGIAWRVLGAGSNVLADDHEHRYVVVNMREVKGAAAFEGERVSVSAGFSLPRLCVEAARRGLAGIEGLGGIPGTGGGALWMNAGAYGQEIGTVVETVRVAREGKVVEVPGGEVQWNYRHTSFREGELLLGATLRLSADEPEKIKERMEEAKRKRMTTQPHGSRSAGCFFKNPPGTDLSTGKMIDELGLKGARRGGAVVSPVHANFIVTEGAGATAADALALAEEIRERIRRERGIELEYEVELWSSGRARAEDFKTPPDETCDPKIEAQEKGDAAV
;
A
#
# COMPACT_ATOMS: atom_id res chain seq x y z
N MET A 1 3.79 -20.52 25.14
CA MET A 1 3.38 -21.33 23.94
C MET A 1 2.58 -20.54 22.90
N ALA A 2 2.47 -19.22 23.01
CA ALA A 2 1.75 -18.36 22.06
C ALA A 2 2.66 -17.62 21.06
N ILE A 3 3.97 -17.59 21.29
CA ILE A 3 4.94 -16.81 20.48
C ILE A 3 5.33 -17.52 19.17
N LEU A 4 5.12 -18.85 19.07
CA LEU A 4 5.52 -19.62 17.88
C LEU A 4 4.52 -19.57 16.71
N LYS A 5 3.28 -19.09 16.89
CA LYS A 5 2.27 -19.09 15.81
C LYS A 5 2.27 -17.82 14.95
N TRP A 6 2.88 -16.74 15.40
CA TRP A 6 2.85 -15.46 14.70
C TRP A 6 3.99 -15.30 13.67
N ASN A 7 5.14 -15.91 13.91
CA ASN A 7 6.24 -15.94 12.94
C ASN A 7 5.94 -16.78 11.68
N LEU A 8 4.90 -17.63 11.71
CA LEU A 8 4.55 -18.48 10.58
C LEU A 8 3.75 -17.73 9.47
N PHE A 9 2.99 -16.68 9.82
CA PHE A 9 2.12 -16.03 8.82
C PHE A 9 2.82 -15.02 7.91
N VAL A 10 3.90 -14.39 8.36
CA VAL A 10 4.72 -13.47 7.52
C VAL A 10 5.80 -14.23 6.76
N SER A 11 6.22 -15.41 7.26
CA SER A 11 7.35 -16.20 6.72
C SER A 11 6.93 -17.29 5.73
N MET A 12 5.70 -17.81 5.78
CA MET A 12 5.34 -19.00 5.00
C MET A 12 5.07 -18.74 3.51
N ASP A 13 4.67 -17.54 3.11
CA ASP A 13 4.33 -17.28 1.69
C ASP A 13 5.53 -16.80 0.84
N LEU A 14 6.59 -16.31 1.48
CA LEU A 14 7.81 -15.90 0.75
C LEU A 14 8.82 -17.04 0.56
N ASP A 15 8.91 -18.00 1.50
CA ASP A 15 9.97 -19.03 1.46
C ASP A 15 9.80 -20.06 0.33
N LEU A 16 8.59 -20.39 -0.08
CA LEU A 16 8.35 -21.39 -1.10
C LEU A 16 8.71 -20.93 -2.53
N LYS A 17 8.56 -19.63 -2.83
CA LYS A 17 8.89 -19.10 -4.17
C LYS A 17 10.32 -18.54 -4.28
N VAL A 18 10.94 -18.18 -3.16
CA VAL A 18 12.35 -17.74 -3.12
C VAL A 18 13.31 -18.91 -3.38
N VAL A 19 13.00 -20.11 -2.92
CA VAL A 19 13.83 -21.31 -3.14
C VAL A 19 13.85 -21.73 -4.61
N GLU A 20 12.76 -21.52 -5.36
CA GLU A 20 12.74 -21.77 -6.81
C GLU A 20 13.49 -20.69 -7.62
N ALA A 21 13.57 -19.45 -7.14
CA ALA A 21 14.31 -18.36 -7.78
C ALA A 21 15.84 -18.49 -7.67
N GLU A 22 16.37 -19.19 -6.66
CA GLU A 22 17.82 -19.45 -6.53
C GLU A 22 18.36 -20.38 -7.61
N ASN A 23 17.54 -21.21 -8.22
CA ASN A 23 17.93 -22.11 -9.32
C ASN A 23 17.99 -21.43 -10.70
N ASN A 24 17.47 -20.22 -10.84
CA ASN A 24 17.58 -19.48 -12.08
C ASN A 24 18.76 -18.52 -11.99
N SER A 25 19.91 -18.84 -12.65
CA SER A 25 21.05 -17.91 -12.68
C SER A 25 20.56 -16.52 -13.10
N GLY A 26 21.02 -15.46 -12.44
CA GLY A 26 20.54 -14.10 -12.70
C GLY A 26 20.54 -13.73 -14.19
N ALA A 27 21.55 -14.20 -14.95
CA ALA A 27 21.66 -14.00 -16.39
C ALA A 27 20.50 -14.62 -17.20
N LYS A 28 20.01 -15.80 -16.82
CA LYS A 28 18.88 -16.45 -17.51
C LYS A 28 17.59 -15.69 -17.27
N ARG A 29 17.37 -15.23 -16.03
CA ARG A 29 16.22 -14.39 -15.67
C ARG A 29 16.22 -13.07 -16.43
N ASP A 30 17.39 -12.41 -16.51
CA ASP A 30 17.55 -11.14 -17.22
C ASP A 30 17.21 -11.29 -18.69
N CYS A 31 17.72 -12.36 -19.36
CA CYS A 31 17.41 -12.67 -20.74
C CYS A 31 15.89 -12.85 -20.97
N VAL A 32 15.19 -13.59 -20.08
CA VAL A 32 13.75 -13.78 -20.17
C VAL A 32 13.00 -12.45 -20.07
N ILE A 33 13.39 -11.55 -19.16
CA ILE A 33 12.74 -10.27 -18.97
C ILE A 33 12.97 -9.35 -20.17
N GLU A 34 14.20 -9.32 -20.70
CA GLU A 34 14.55 -8.55 -21.90
C GLU A 34 13.80 -9.04 -23.14
N GLU A 35 13.79 -10.35 -23.40
CA GLU A 35 13.06 -10.94 -24.54
C GLU A 35 11.54 -10.71 -24.42
N MET A 36 10.96 -10.93 -23.22
CA MET A 36 9.56 -10.67 -22.96
C MET A 36 9.23 -9.20 -23.22
N SER A 37 10.04 -8.29 -22.71
CA SER A 37 9.83 -6.84 -22.82
C SER A 37 9.90 -6.40 -24.28
N ALA A 38 10.88 -6.88 -25.04
CA ALA A 38 11.01 -6.59 -26.46
C ALA A 38 9.84 -7.14 -27.27
N ARG A 39 9.41 -8.38 -27.01
CA ARG A 39 8.28 -9.03 -27.71
C ARG A 39 6.94 -8.34 -27.43
N LEU A 40 6.72 -7.89 -26.20
CA LEU A 40 5.46 -7.25 -25.79
C LEU A 40 5.48 -5.73 -25.98
N GLY A 41 6.61 -5.14 -26.38
CA GLY A 41 6.77 -3.68 -26.49
C GLY A 41 6.63 -2.97 -25.13
N VAL A 42 7.02 -3.62 -24.04
CA VAL A 42 6.87 -3.11 -22.69
C VAL A 42 8.21 -2.58 -22.19
N ARG A 43 8.20 -1.40 -21.57
CA ARG A 43 9.40 -0.82 -20.97
C ARG A 43 9.84 -1.63 -19.75
N ALA A 44 11.11 -2.04 -19.72
CA ALA A 44 11.76 -2.66 -18.57
C ALA A 44 13.01 -1.86 -18.18
N GLU A 45 13.18 -1.60 -16.90
CA GLU A 45 14.27 -0.77 -16.34
C GLU A 45 14.90 -1.49 -15.16
N ARG A 46 16.24 -1.43 -15.06
CA ARG A 46 17.00 -1.99 -13.91
C ARG A 46 17.40 -0.90 -12.92
N GLY A 47 17.56 -1.33 -11.66
CA GLY A 47 18.20 -0.50 -10.63
C GLY A 47 17.40 0.72 -10.19
N ARG A 48 16.12 0.83 -10.56
CA ARG A 48 15.24 1.83 -9.97
C ARG A 48 15.08 1.58 -8.48
N LYS A 49 14.89 2.62 -7.70
CA LYS A 49 14.70 2.50 -6.24
C LYS A 49 13.25 2.70 -5.85
N PHE A 50 12.79 1.95 -4.85
CA PHE A 50 11.48 2.21 -4.24
C PHE A 50 11.34 3.64 -3.73
N ALA A 51 12.42 4.24 -3.27
CA ALA A 51 12.46 5.67 -2.90
C ALA A 51 11.97 6.62 -4.01
N THR A 52 12.02 6.20 -5.30
CA THR A 52 11.50 7.00 -6.43
C THR A 52 10.09 6.62 -6.86
N LEU A 53 9.57 5.49 -6.38
CA LEU A 53 8.29 4.93 -6.79
C LEU A 53 7.22 4.99 -5.71
N THR A 54 7.61 5.20 -4.44
CA THR A 54 6.69 5.23 -3.30
C THR A 54 6.55 6.65 -2.74
N SER A 55 5.44 6.90 -2.06
CA SER A 55 5.16 8.18 -1.42
C SER A 55 6.01 8.43 -0.18
N LEU A 56 6.47 7.38 0.52
CA LEU A 56 7.42 7.46 1.63
C LEU A 56 8.82 7.90 1.18
N ARG A 57 9.17 7.69 -0.08
CA ARG A 57 10.47 8.02 -0.69
C ARG A 57 11.68 7.40 0.01
N VAL A 58 11.50 6.21 0.53
CA VAL A 58 12.55 5.31 1.07
C VAL A 58 12.44 3.95 0.41
N GLY A 59 13.43 3.09 0.63
CA GLY A 59 13.51 1.74 0.11
C GLY A 59 14.54 1.55 -1.00
N GLY A 60 15.07 0.32 -1.05
CA GLY A 60 16.22 -0.10 -1.82
C GLY A 60 16.02 -0.20 -3.32
N ALA A 61 17.05 -0.70 -3.99
CA ALA A 61 17.05 -0.92 -5.43
C ALA A 61 16.14 -2.09 -5.82
N ILE A 62 15.53 -1.97 -6.98
CA ILE A 62 14.69 -3.01 -7.60
C ILE A 62 15.47 -3.55 -8.79
N ASP A 63 15.59 -4.87 -8.87
CA ASP A 63 16.31 -5.49 -9.95
C ASP A 63 15.67 -5.14 -11.31
N TRP A 64 14.36 -5.40 -11.45
CA TRP A 64 13.63 -5.04 -12.65
C TRP A 64 12.30 -4.36 -12.32
N VAL A 65 12.02 -3.25 -13.00
CA VAL A 65 10.71 -2.61 -13.05
C VAL A 65 10.17 -2.72 -14.48
N VAL A 66 9.05 -3.40 -14.63
CA VAL A 66 8.36 -3.58 -15.91
C VAL A 66 7.11 -2.71 -15.91
N SER A 67 6.95 -1.85 -16.91
CA SER A 67 5.88 -0.87 -16.99
C SER A 67 5.01 -1.12 -18.23
N PRO A 68 3.95 -1.95 -18.13
CA PRO A 68 2.99 -2.14 -19.21
C PRO A 68 2.16 -0.88 -19.42
N GLU A 69 1.76 -0.61 -20.68
CA GLU A 69 0.96 0.56 -21.03
C GLU A 69 -0.54 0.23 -21.27
N SER A 70 -0.91 -1.07 -21.29
CA SER A 70 -2.31 -1.51 -21.41
C SER A 70 -2.62 -2.68 -20.47
N GLU A 71 -3.91 -2.99 -20.28
CA GLU A 71 -4.37 -4.13 -19.49
C GLU A 71 -3.92 -5.45 -20.12
N GLU A 72 -3.98 -5.57 -21.46
CA GLU A 72 -3.56 -6.75 -22.21
C GLU A 72 -2.04 -6.98 -22.08
N ALA A 73 -1.25 -5.90 -22.19
CA ALA A 73 0.20 -5.99 -21.98
C ALA A 73 0.53 -6.39 -20.54
N ALA A 74 -0.19 -5.86 -19.54
CA ALA A 74 -0.01 -6.23 -18.15
C ALA A 74 -0.34 -7.70 -17.89
N ALA A 75 -1.45 -8.21 -18.43
CA ALA A 75 -1.82 -9.63 -18.35
C ALA A 75 -0.77 -10.53 -19.01
N SER A 76 -0.26 -10.13 -20.19
CA SER A 76 0.78 -10.87 -20.91
C SER A 76 2.11 -10.88 -20.17
N VAL A 77 2.49 -9.80 -19.51
CA VAL A 77 3.69 -9.72 -18.66
C VAL A 77 3.56 -10.69 -17.49
N ILE A 78 2.44 -10.68 -16.76
CA ILE A 78 2.23 -11.61 -15.63
C ILE A 78 2.24 -13.06 -16.09
N HIS A 79 1.60 -13.37 -17.21
CA HIS A 79 1.63 -14.72 -17.76
C HIS A 79 3.06 -15.17 -18.06
N ALA A 80 3.86 -14.35 -18.74
CA ALA A 80 5.24 -14.67 -19.06
C ALA A 80 6.14 -14.83 -17.82
N LEU A 81 5.96 -13.98 -16.80
CA LEU A 81 6.69 -14.09 -15.54
C LEU A 81 6.33 -15.39 -14.78
N ASN A 82 5.04 -15.75 -14.75
CA ASN A 82 4.57 -16.99 -14.13
C ASN A 82 5.10 -18.24 -14.84
N GLU A 83 5.06 -18.27 -16.18
CA GLU A 83 5.61 -19.37 -16.99
C GLU A 83 7.12 -19.55 -16.77
N ALA A 84 7.82 -18.44 -16.56
CA ALA A 84 9.26 -18.46 -16.27
C ALA A 84 9.60 -18.72 -14.79
N GLY A 85 8.61 -18.85 -13.90
CA GLY A 85 8.83 -19.00 -12.46
C GLY A 85 9.51 -17.78 -11.82
N ILE A 86 9.35 -16.59 -12.41
CA ILE A 86 9.97 -15.35 -11.91
C ILE A 86 9.02 -14.67 -10.92
N ALA A 87 9.50 -14.45 -9.71
CA ALA A 87 8.75 -13.74 -8.67
C ALA A 87 8.49 -12.28 -9.06
N TRP A 88 7.29 -11.79 -8.78
CA TRP A 88 6.88 -10.43 -9.09
C TRP A 88 5.93 -9.83 -8.04
N ARG A 89 5.87 -8.51 -8.00
CA ARG A 89 4.91 -7.74 -7.21
C ARG A 89 4.31 -6.61 -8.04
N VAL A 90 3.09 -6.24 -7.73
CA VAL A 90 2.35 -5.17 -8.43
C VAL A 90 2.45 -3.87 -7.66
N LEU A 91 2.86 -2.81 -8.33
CA LEU A 91 2.91 -1.48 -7.76
C LEU A 91 1.94 -0.54 -8.50
N GLY A 92 0.97 -0.01 -7.75
CA GLY A 92 0.14 1.10 -8.17
C GLY A 92 0.84 2.45 -7.92
N ALA A 93 0.16 3.38 -7.23
CA ALA A 93 0.75 4.68 -6.90
C ALA A 93 1.89 4.61 -5.85
N GLY A 94 2.11 3.48 -5.19
CA GLY A 94 3.10 3.34 -4.13
C GLY A 94 2.77 4.14 -2.87
N SER A 95 1.49 4.41 -2.64
CA SER A 95 1.01 5.25 -1.54
C SER A 95 0.69 4.50 -0.24
N ASN A 96 0.83 3.17 -0.25
CA ASN A 96 0.62 2.30 0.91
C ASN A 96 1.70 1.21 1.01
N VAL A 97 2.95 1.52 0.64
CA VAL A 97 4.05 0.55 0.62
C VAL A 97 5.24 1.10 1.37
N LEU A 98 5.80 0.28 2.25
CA LEU A 98 7.13 0.42 2.84
C LEU A 98 7.98 -0.76 2.37
N ALA A 99 8.89 -0.53 1.43
CA ALA A 99 9.87 -1.52 0.98
C ALA A 99 11.18 -1.34 1.73
N ASP A 100 11.82 -2.44 2.12
CA ASP A 100 13.10 -2.39 2.83
C ASP A 100 14.22 -1.72 1.99
N ASP A 101 15.35 -1.40 2.62
CA ASP A 101 16.46 -0.67 1.99
C ASP A 101 17.42 -1.56 1.20
N HIS A 102 17.20 -2.88 1.19
CA HIS A 102 18.02 -3.84 0.45
C HIS A 102 17.65 -3.91 -1.03
N GLU A 103 18.43 -4.66 -1.80
CA GLU A 103 18.15 -4.94 -3.20
C GLU A 103 17.03 -6.00 -3.34
N HIS A 104 15.95 -5.64 -4.01
CA HIS A 104 14.81 -6.51 -4.24
C HIS A 104 14.99 -7.30 -5.54
N ARG A 105 15.04 -8.63 -5.44
CA ARG A 105 15.32 -9.53 -6.55
C ARG A 105 14.09 -10.03 -7.32
N TYR A 106 12.93 -9.51 -7.04
CA TYR A 106 11.70 -9.76 -7.80
C TYR A 106 11.45 -8.65 -8.82
N VAL A 107 10.60 -8.95 -9.80
CA VAL A 107 10.14 -7.96 -10.77
C VAL A 107 9.02 -7.12 -10.17
N VAL A 108 9.12 -5.80 -10.29
CA VAL A 108 8.02 -4.89 -9.96
C VAL A 108 7.25 -4.56 -11.24
N VAL A 109 5.99 -4.95 -11.31
CA VAL A 109 5.06 -4.58 -12.38
C VAL A 109 4.39 -3.26 -12.00
N ASN A 110 4.80 -2.18 -12.67
CA ASN A 110 4.35 -0.82 -12.38
C ASN A 110 3.09 -0.49 -13.19
N MET A 111 1.93 -0.55 -12.55
CA MET A 111 0.62 -0.32 -13.17
C MET A 111 0.30 1.17 -13.40
N ARG A 112 1.11 2.11 -12.93
CA ARG A 112 0.89 3.56 -13.14
C ARG A 112 0.98 3.99 -14.60
N GLU A 113 1.71 3.22 -15.41
CA GLU A 113 1.90 3.50 -16.83
C GLU A 113 0.77 2.91 -17.69
N VAL A 114 -0.07 2.05 -17.13
CA VAL A 114 -1.25 1.55 -17.84
C VAL A 114 -2.14 2.73 -18.20
N LYS A 115 -2.21 3.03 -19.50
CA LYS A 115 -3.04 4.08 -20.09
C LYS A 115 -4.50 3.68 -19.98
N GLY A 116 -5.04 3.78 -18.78
CA GLY A 116 -6.41 3.44 -18.49
C GLY A 116 -7.34 4.61 -18.69
N ALA A 117 -8.53 4.31 -19.16
CA ALA A 117 -9.66 5.23 -19.21
C ALA A 117 -10.66 4.91 -18.10
N ALA A 118 -11.44 5.89 -17.71
CA ALA A 118 -12.73 5.67 -17.08
C ALA A 118 -13.80 5.89 -18.16
N ALA A 119 -14.49 4.82 -18.54
CA ALA A 119 -15.62 4.87 -19.47
C ALA A 119 -16.93 4.90 -18.71
N PHE A 120 -17.77 5.88 -18.99
CA PHE A 120 -19.05 6.11 -18.30
C PHE A 120 -20.22 5.79 -19.22
N GLU A 121 -21.11 4.89 -18.78
CA GLU A 121 -22.34 4.50 -19.44
C GLU A 121 -23.50 4.53 -18.45
N GLY A 122 -24.25 5.65 -18.43
CA GLY A 122 -25.25 5.88 -17.40
C GLY A 122 -24.62 5.85 -16.00
N GLU A 123 -25.09 4.97 -15.14
CA GLU A 123 -24.58 4.78 -13.77
C GLU A 123 -23.39 3.79 -13.70
N ARG A 124 -23.02 3.14 -14.80
CA ARG A 124 -21.86 2.24 -14.85
C ARG A 124 -20.61 2.98 -15.24
N VAL A 125 -19.52 2.63 -14.56
CA VAL A 125 -18.18 3.17 -14.82
C VAL A 125 -17.18 2.02 -14.94
N SER A 126 -16.67 1.77 -16.14
CA SER A 126 -15.55 0.85 -16.33
C SER A 126 -14.25 1.62 -16.12
N VAL A 127 -13.40 1.17 -15.20
CA VAL A 127 -12.15 1.82 -14.84
C VAL A 127 -10.98 0.84 -14.87
N SER A 128 -9.84 1.26 -15.44
CA SER A 128 -8.59 0.51 -15.40
C SER A 128 -7.89 0.58 -14.05
N ALA A 129 -7.16 -0.47 -13.67
CA ALA A 129 -6.41 -0.53 -12.44
C ALA A 129 -5.35 0.58 -12.28
N GLY A 130 -4.75 1.04 -13.39
CA GLY A 130 -3.79 2.14 -13.41
C GLY A 130 -4.40 3.53 -13.27
N PHE A 131 -5.73 3.69 -13.45
CA PHE A 131 -6.39 4.98 -13.40
C PHE A 131 -6.35 5.60 -12.01
N SER A 132 -6.11 6.92 -11.94
CA SER A 132 -6.05 7.64 -10.65
C SER A 132 -7.39 7.64 -9.93
N LEU A 133 -7.44 7.15 -8.69
CA LEU A 133 -8.65 7.15 -7.87
C LEU A 133 -9.19 8.58 -7.61
N PRO A 134 -8.38 9.58 -7.24
CA PRO A 134 -8.87 10.95 -7.09
C PRO A 134 -9.48 11.51 -8.39
N ARG A 135 -8.87 11.21 -9.52
CA ARG A 135 -9.40 11.66 -10.81
C ARG A 135 -10.72 10.98 -11.15
N LEU A 136 -10.85 9.68 -10.86
CA LEU A 136 -12.12 8.95 -11.03
C LEU A 136 -13.26 9.60 -10.24
N CYS A 137 -13.03 9.92 -8.96
CA CYS A 137 -14.01 10.58 -8.11
C CYS A 137 -14.45 11.95 -8.68
N VAL A 138 -13.49 12.75 -9.15
CA VAL A 138 -13.78 14.06 -9.77
C VAL A 138 -14.58 13.89 -11.06
N GLU A 139 -14.23 12.92 -11.91
CA GLU A 139 -14.92 12.68 -13.18
C GLU A 139 -16.33 12.12 -12.96
N ALA A 140 -16.55 11.27 -11.94
CA ALA A 140 -17.88 10.80 -11.54
C ALA A 140 -18.76 11.95 -11.03
N ALA A 141 -18.24 12.77 -10.11
CA ALA A 141 -18.96 13.91 -9.55
C ALA A 141 -19.42 14.90 -10.64
N ARG A 142 -18.56 15.21 -11.61
CA ARG A 142 -18.92 16.09 -12.75
C ARG A 142 -20.08 15.55 -13.60
N ARG A 143 -20.33 14.25 -13.55
CA ARG A 143 -21.42 13.57 -14.28
C ARG A 143 -22.66 13.34 -13.41
N GLY A 144 -22.66 13.84 -12.17
CA GLY A 144 -23.74 13.61 -11.23
C GLY A 144 -23.81 12.16 -10.73
N LEU A 145 -22.68 11.48 -10.60
CA LEU A 145 -22.57 10.10 -10.14
C LEU A 145 -21.94 10.07 -8.76
N ALA A 146 -22.71 9.65 -7.77
CA ALA A 146 -22.37 9.53 -6.35
C ALA A 146 -21.98 8.09 -5.98
N GLY A 147 -21.32 7.94 -4.82
CA GLY A 147 -20.96 6.67 -4.20
C GLY A 147 -19.46 6.48 -3.93
N ILE A 148 -18.61 7.33 -4.52
CA ILE A 148 -17.16 7.30 -4.34
C ILE A 148 -16.55 8.68 -4.01
N GLU A 149 -17.36 9.69 -3.79
CA GLU A 149 -16.91 11.06 -3.56
C GLU A 149 -16.04 11.22 -2.31
N GLY A 150 -16.29 10.42 -1.27
CA GLY A 150 -15.45 10.38 -0.05
C GLY A 150 -14.05 9.84 -0.28
N LEU A 151 -13.85 9.05 -1.34
CA LEU A 151 -12.54 8.46 -1.68
C LEU A 151 -11.63 9.44 -2.44
N GLY A 152 -12.14 10.58 -2.90
CA GLY A 152 -11.44 11.54 -3.76
C GLY A 152 -10.15 12.12 -3.16
N GLY A 153 -9.98 12.02 -1.85
CA GLY A 153 -8.75 12.45 -1.15
C GLY A 153 -7.69 11.35 -0.99
N ILE A 154 -7.99 10.09 -1.31
CA ILE A 154 -7.06 8.97 -1.14
C ILE A 154 -6.08 8.95 -2.33
N PRO A 155 -4.77 9.12 -2.11
CA PRO A 155 -3.80 8.99 -3.19
C PRO A 155 -3.69 7.51 -3.57
N GLY A 156 -3.89 7.19 -4.86
CA GLY A 156 -3.85 5.80 -5.30
C GLY A 156 -4.34 5.62 -6.73
N THR A 157 -4.31 4.38 -7.17
CA THR A 157 -4.88 3.91 -8.43
C THR A 157 -6.11 3.05 -8.18
N GLY A 158 -6.93 2.84 -9.20
CA GLY A 158 -8.11 1.96 -9.14
C GLY A 158 -7.76 0.56 -8.63
N GLY A 159 -6.68 -0.05 -9.15
CA GLY A 159 -6.24 -1.38 -8.72
C GLY A 159 -5.80 -1.42 -7.25
N GLY A 160 -5.05 -0.40 -6.80
CA GLY A 160 -4.69 -0.28 -5.38
C GLY A 160 -5.89 -0.07 -4.48
N ALA A 161 -6.88 0.70 -4.94
CA ALA A 161 -8.13 0.90 -4.21
C ALA A 161 -8.95 -0.38 -4.09
N LEU A 162 -9.04 -1.17 -5.18
CA LEU A 162 -9.70 -2.47 -5.17
C LEU A 162 -8.99 -3.45 -4.24
N TRP A 163 -7.66 -3.56 -4.33
CA TRP A 163 -6.85 -4.47 -3.51
C TRP A 163 -7.05 -4.23 -2.01
N MET A 164 -7.05 -2.97 -1.61
CA MET A 164 -7.16 -2.58 -0.20
C MET A 164 -8.59 -2.35 0.28
N ASN A 165 -9.62 -2.59 -0.55
CA ASN A 165 -10.97 -2.10 -0.27
C ASN A 165 -10.94 -0.67 0.27
N ALA A 166 -10.36 0.25 -0.51
CA ALA A 166 -10.11 1.61 -0.06
C ALA A 166 -11.39 2.27 0.46
N GLY A 167 -11.30 2.84 1.65
CA GLY A 167 -12.44 3.46 2.31
C GLY A 167 -12.07 4.73 3.06
N ALA A 168 -12.97 5.71 3.03
CA ALA A 168 -12.90 6.94 3.79
C ALA A 168 -14.30 7.57 3.94
N TYR A 169 -14.51 8.27 5.05
CA TYR A 169 -15.75 9.03 5.32
C TYR A 169 -17.03 8.21 5.15
N GLY A 170 -16.99 6.94 5.58
CA GLY A 170 -18.13 6.04 5.52
C GLY A 170 -18.42 5.40 4.15
N GLN A 171 -17.57 5.64 3.16
CA GLN A 171 -17.63 4.99 1.85
C GLN A 171 -16.47 4.01 1.69
N GLU A 172 -16.72 2.88 1.04
CA GLU A 172 -15.73 1.88 0.64
C GLU A 172 -15.94 1.54 -0.83
N ILE A 173 -14.85 1.33 -1.59
CA ILE A 173 -14.95 1.07 -3.03
C ILE A 173 -15.70 -0.24 -3.31
N GLY A 174 -15.54 -1.26 -2.46
CA GLY A 174 -16.20 -2.56 -2.62
C GLY A 174 -17.72 -2.48 -2.66
N THR A 175 -18.34 -1.45 -2.03
CA THR A 175 -19.80 -1.27 -2.00
C THR A 175 -20.41 -0.92 -3.35
N VAL A 176 -19.60 -0.42 -4.29
CA VAL A 176 -20.03 0.00 -5.63
C VAL A 176 -19.47 -0.88 -6.75
N VAL A 177 -18.63 -1.89 -6.42
CA VAL A 177 -18.05 -2.78 -7.43
C VAL A 177 -19.08 -3.76 -7.95
N GLU A 178 -19.36 -3.72 -9.27
CA GLU A 178 -20.22 -4.68 -9.97
C GLU A 178 -19.39 -5.90 -10.44
N THR A 179 -18.23 -5.69 -11.09
CA THR A 179 -17.31 -6.74 -11.51
C THR A 179 -15.86 -6.27 -11.39
N VAL A 180 -14.92 -7.21 -11.23
CA VAL A 180 -13.48 -6.97 -11.28
C VAL A 180 -12.86 -7.81 -12.38
N ARG A 181 -12.08 -7.18 -13.28
CA ARG A 181 -11.27 -7.89 -14.28
C ARG A 181 -9.94 -8.29 -13.64
N VAL A 182 -9.64 -9.59 -13.68
CA VAL A 182 -8.47 -10.18 -13.02
C VAL A 182 -7.70 -11.04 -14.03
N ALA A 183 -6.39 -10.81 -14.13
CA ALA A 183 -5.51 -11.77 -14.79
C ALA A 183 -5.09 -12.85 -13.78
N ARG A 184 -5.45 -14.09 -14.08
CA ARG A 184 -5.23 -15.27 -13.24
C ARG A 184 -4.95 -16.46 -14.15
N GLU A 185 -3.90 -17.24 -13.85
CA GLU A 185 -3.56 -18.45 -14.60
C GLU A 185 -3.50 -18.25 -16.14
N GLY A 186 -2.91 -17.13 -16.58
CA GLY A 186 -2.76 -16.80 -18.00
C GLY A 186 -4.04 -16.37 -18.71
N LYS A 187 -5.14 -16.18 -18.01
CA LYS A 187 -6.44 -15.75 -18.54
C LYS A 187 -6.91 -14.47 -17.87
N VAL A 188 -7.65 -13.68 -18.62
CA VAL A 188 -8.43 -12.57 -18.06
C VAL A 188 -9.84 -13.08 -17.75
N VAL A 189 -10.25 -12.96 -16.51
CA VAL A 189 -11.58 -13.36 -16.03
C VAL A 189 -12.28 -12.16 -15.40
N GLU A 190 -13.61 -12.13 -15.49
CA GLU A 190 -14.45 -11.21 -14.73
C GLU A 190 -14.96 -11.91 -13.48
N VAL A 191 -14.70 -11.29 -12.32
CA VAL A 191 -15.18 -11.76 -11.03
C VAL A 191 -16.31 -10.84 -10.58
N PRO A 192 -17.53 -11.36 -10.35
CA PRO A 192 -18.62 -10.57 -9.80
C PRO A 192 -18.24 -9.95 -8.45
N GLY A 193 -18.58 -8.69 -8.25
CA GLY A 193 -18.27 -7.99 -6.99
C GLY A 193 -18.87 -8.67 -5.76
N GLY A 194 -20.03 -9.32 -5.91
CA GLY A 194 -20.66 -10.10 -4.84
C GLY A 194 -19.96 -11.41 -4.47
N GLU A 195 -19.01 -11.90 -5.27
CA GLU A 195 -18.18 -13.07 -4.96
C GLU A 195 -16.88 -12.68 -4.24
N VAL A 196 -16.54 -11.39 -4.23
CA VAL A 196 -15.35 -10.88 -3.55
C VAL A 196 -15.70 -10.58 -2.08
N GLN A 197 -14.89 -11.08 -1.15
CA GLN A 197 -15.03 -10.69 0.24
C GLN A 197 -14.35 -9.33 0.45
N TRP A 198 -15.17 -8.31 0.67
CA TRP A 198 -14.73 -6.94 0.95
C TRP A 198 -14.71 -6.72 2.46
N ASN A 199 -13.51 -6.74 3.02
CA ASN A 199 -13.31 -6.51 4.44
C ASN A 199 -12.57 -5.18 4.67
N TYR A 200 -12.51 -4.73 5.92
CA TYR A 200 -11.77 -3.54 6.30
C TYR A 200 -10.28 -3.68 5.91
N ARG A 201 -9.83 -2.88 4.93
CA ARG A 201 -8.46 -2.88 4.40
C ARG A 201 -7.97 -4.25 3.91
N HIS A 202 -8.89 -5.05 3.38
CA HIS A 202 -8.56 -6.38 2.88
C HIS A 202 -9.61 -6.87 1.88
N THR A 203 -9.17 -7.70 0.92
CA THR A 203 -10.04 -8.40 -0.01
C THR A 203 -9.63 -9.86 -0.16
N SER A 204 -10.51 -10.69 -0.75
CA SER A 204 -10.22 -12.11 -1.00
C SER A 204 -9.35 -12.39 -2.23
N PHE A 205 -8.85 -11.35 -2.91
CA PHE A 205 -7.87 -11.54 -4.00
C PHE A 205 -6.57 -12.10 -3.46
N ARG A 206 -5.91 -12.94 -4.27
CA ARG A 206 -4.73 -13.70 -3.85
C ARG A 206 -3.46 -13.15 -4.49
N GLU A 207 -2.32 -13.40 -3.83
CA GLU A 207 -1.02 -13.24 -4.48
C GLU A 207 -0.96 -14.08 -5.76
N GLY A 208 -0.34 -13.53 -6.81
CA GLY A 208 -0.33 -14.16 -8.13
C GLY A 208 -1.50 -13.75 -9.03
N GLU A 209 -2.47 -12.99 -8.53
CA GLU A 209 -3.54 -12.38 -9.31
C GLU A 209 -3.21 -10.90 -9.59
N LEU A 210 -3.46 -10.46 -10.81
CA LEU A 210 -3.34 -9.05 -11.19
C LEU A 210 -4.72 -8.46 -11.44
N LEU A 211 -5.11 -7.47 -10.65
CA LEU A 211 -6.30 -6.67 -10.90
C LEU A 211 -6.05 -5.74 -12.08
N LEU A 212 -6.81 -5.90 -13.16
CA LEU A 212 -6.69 -5.11 -14.39
C LEU A 212 -7.62 -3.90 -14.39
N GLY A 213 -8.77 -4.01 -13.73
CA GLY A 213 -9.77 -2.96 -13.64
C GLY A 213 -11.08 -3.45 -13.03
N ALA A 214 -12.06 -2.59 -13.00
CA ALA A 214 -13.39 -2.92 -12.49
C ALA A 214 -14.50 -2.18 -13.24
N THR A 215 -15.72 -2.72 -13.16
CA THR A 215 -16.94 -1.98 -13.44
C THR A 215 -17.57 -1.61 -12.11
N LEU A 216 -17.83 -0.32 -11.92
CA LEU A 216 -18.49 0.23 -10.76
C LEU A 216 -19.93 0.59 -11.14
N ARG A 217 -20.87 0.40 -10.22
CA ARG A 217 -22.23 0.92 -10.32
C ARG A 217 -22.38 2.07 -9.31
N LEU A 218 -22.48 3.26 -9.84
CA LEU A 218 -22.70 4.49 -9.08
C LEU A 218 -24.18 4.87 -9.10
N SER A 219 -24.57 5.87 -8.32
CA SER A 219 -25.94 6.34 -8.24
C SER A 219 -26.06 7.78 -8.75
N ALA A 220 -27.10 8.08 -9.51
CA ALA A 220 -27.36 9.46 -9.92
C ALA A 220 -27.68 10.35 -8.71
N ASP A 221 -27.07 11.53 -8.65
CA ASP A 221 -27.33 12.58 -7.65
C ASP A 221 -27.02 13.95 -8.24
N GLU A 222 -27.43 15.01 -7.56
CA GLU A 222 -27.15 16.38 -7.96
C GLU A 222 -25.65 16.68 -7.90
N PRO A 223 -25.01 17.15 -8.99
CA PRO A 223 -23.57 17.40 -9.01
C PRO A 223 -23.08 18.34 -7.92
N GLU A 224 -23.87 19.36 -7.57
CA GLU A 224 -23.56 20.32 -6.52
C GLU A 224 -23.51 19.65 -5.14
N LYS A 225 -24.44 18.75 -4.84
CA LYS A 225 -24.44 17.99 -3.57
C LYS A 225 -23.24 17.04 -3.48
N ILE A 226 -22.89 16.37 -4.57
CA ILE A 226 -21.69 15.51 -4.63
C ILE A 226 -20.44 16.35 -4.39
N LYS A 227 -20.34 17.51 -5.04
CA LYS A 227 -19.25 18.43 -4.88
C LYS A 227 -19.12 18.94 -3.44
N GLU A 228 -20.22 19.29 -2.79
CA GLU A 228 -20.23 19.71 -1.40
C GLU A 228 -19.68 18.62 -0.47
N ARG A 229 -20.10 17.35 -0.65
CA ARG A 229 -19.55 16.22 0.12
C ARG A 229 -18.07 16.00 -0.14
N MET A 230 -17.61 16.13 -1.40
CA MET A 230 -16.18 16.06 -1.74
C MET A 230 -15.37 17.17 -1.09
N GLU A 231 -15.88 18.39 -1.09
CA GLU A 231 -15.21 19.54 -0.48
C GLU A 231 -15.17 19.41 1.06
N GLU A 232 -16.21 18.88 1.67
CA GLU A 232 -16.23 18.59 3.10
C GLU A 232 -15.20 17.50 3.46
N ALA A 233 -15.18 16.38 2.73
CA ALA A 233 -14.20 15.32 2.92
C ALA A 233 -12.77 15.86 2.75
N LYS A 234 -12.54 16.68 1.72
CA LYS A 234 -11.26 17.35 1.49
C LYS A 234 -10.87 18.26 2.65
N ARG A 235 -11.77 19.11 3.16
CA ARG A 235 -11.49 19.98 4.31
C ARG A 235 -11.11 19.19 5.55
N LYS A 236 -11.90 18.13 5.88
CA LYS A 236 -11.60 17.25 7.01
C LYS A 236 -10.20 16.63 6.87
N ARG A 237 -9.88 16.14 5.66
CA ARG A 237 -8.57 15.56 5.38
C ARG A 237 -7.43 16.59 5.52
N MET A 238 -7.62 17.78 4.96
CA MET A 238 -6.63 18.87 5.04
C MET A 238 -6.29 19.29 6.46
N THR A 239 -7.25 19.23 7.39
CA THR A 239 -7.05 19.61 8.79
C THR A 239 -6.52 18.47 9.66
N THR A 240 -6.73 17.22 9.27
CA THR A 240 -6.42 16.05 10.12
C THR A 240 -5.26 15.21 9.65
N GLN A 241 -4.75 15.39 8.43
CA GLN A 241 -3.67 14.57 7.87
C GLN A 241 -2.51 15.44 7.37
N PRO A 242 -1.25 14.94 7.42
CA PRO A 242 -0.08 15.68 6.99
C PRO A 242 -0.03 15.77 5.47
N HIS A 243 -0.32 16.96 4.92
CA HIS A 243 -0.26 17.21 3.47
C HIS A 243 1.15 17.57 3.02
N GLY A 244 1.51 17.10 1.81
CA GLY A 244 2.82 17.38 1.21
C GLY A 244 3.99 16.66 1.86
N SER A 245 3.76 15.88 2.90
CA SER A 245 4.79 15.08 3.56
C SER A 245 4.99 13.74 2.84
N ARG A 246 6.17 13.15 3.02
CA ARG A 246 6.50 11.82 2.51
C ARG A 246 5.94 10.78 3.48
N SER A 247 4.77 10.20 3.18
CA SER A 247 4.10 9.20 4.03
C SER A 247 3.37 8.14 3.20
N ALA A 248 3.04 7.02 3.82
CA ALA A 248 2.24 5.93 3.25
C ALA A 248 0.79 5.92 3.78
N GLY A 249 0.29 7.03 4.30
CA GLY A 249 -1.01 7.06 4.97
C GLY A 249 -0.92 6.60 6.43
N CYS A 250 -2.01 6.01 6.94
CA CYS A 250 -2.02 5.37 8.25
C CYS A 250 -1.10 4.16 8.26
N PHE A 251 -0.25 4.06 9.27
CA PHE A 251 0.68 2.93 9.40
C PHE A 251 0.00 1.68 9.92
N PHE A 252 -0.99 1.85 10.79
CA PHE A 252 -1.68 0.76 11.45
C PHE A 252 -3.18 0.81 11.20
N LYS A 253 -3.81 -0.36 11.16
CA LYS A 253 -5.26 -0.50 11.16
C LYS A 253 -5.84 -0.05 12.50
N ASN A 254 -7.09 0.36 12.50
CA ASN A 254 -7.83 0.49 13.76
C ASN A 254 -8.17 -0.92 14.27
N PRO A 255 -7.85 -1.25 15.53
CA PRO A 255 -8.16 -2.56 16.08
C PRO A 255 -9.67 -2.73 16.26
N PRO A 256 -10.20 -3.94 16.01
CA PRO A 256 -11.61 -4.21 16.23
C PRO A 256 -11.95 -4.19 17.72
N GLY A 257 -13.23 -3.91 18.04
CA GLY A 257 -13.73 -3.98 19.43
C GLY A 257 -13.29 -2.83 20.33
N THR A 258 -12.75 -1.75 19.79
CA THR A 258 -12.44 -0.53 20.53
C THR A 258 -13.02 0.70 19.86
N ASP A 259 -13.53 1.65 20.66
CA ASP A 259 -14.02 2.94 20.19
C ASP A 259 -12.89 3.94 19.89
N LEU A 260 -11.65 3.61 20.29
CA LEU A 260 -10.47 4.46 20.06
C LEU A 260 -9.78 4.07 18.76
N SER A 261 -9.60 5.06 17.90
CA SER A 261 -8.74 4.89 16.72
C SER A 261 -7.26 4.73 17.13
N THR A 262 -6.49 4.00 16.33
CA THR A 262 -5.03 3.86 16.54
C THR A 262 -4.33 5.22 16.65
N GLY A 263 -4.71 6.18 15.79
CA GLY A 263 -4.16 7.54 15.87
C GLY A 263 -4.41 8.22 17.21
N LYS A 264 -5.60 8.02 17.80
CA LYS A 264 -5.92 8.57 19.12
C LYS A 264 -5.12 7.88 20.22
N MET A 265 -4.97 6.56 20.16
CA MET A 265 -4.16 5.80 21.13
C MET A 265 -2.69 6.25 21.13
N ILE A 266 -2.09 6.42 19.95
CA ILE A 266 -0.70 6.91 19.81
C ILE A 266 -0.57 8.36 20.32
N ASP A 267 -1.56 9.21 20.06
CA ASP A 267 -1.59 10.60 20.51
C ASP A 267 -1.67 10.71 22.05
N GLU A 268 -2.52 9.91 22.70
CA GLU A 268 -2.66 9.85 24.15
C GLU A 268 -1.38 9.35 24.87
N LEU A 269 -0.56 8.56 24.19
CA LEU A 269 0.77 8.16 24.69
C LEU A 269 1.85 9.22 24.46
N GLY A 270 1.51 10.37 23.91
CA GLY A 270 2.45 11.48 23.68
C GLY A 270 3.48 11.24 22.60
N LEU A 271 3.23 10.27 21.68
CA LEU A 271 4.22 9.85 20.67
C LEU A 271 4.25 10.76 19.41
N LYS A 272 3.41 11.79 19.29
CA LYS A 272 3.54 12.78 18.22
C LYS A 272 4.91 13.46 18.27
N GLY A 273 5.61 13.49 17.12
CA GLY A 273 6.95 14.05 17.00
C GLY A 273 8.08 13.11 17.44
N ALA A 274 7.77 11.90 17.94
CA ALA A 274 8.79 10.88 18.20
C ALA A 274 9.57 10.56 16.93
N ARG A 275 10.88 10.33 17.06
CA ARG A 275 11.80 10.17 15.92
C ARG A 275 12.66 8.94 16.05
N ARG A 276 12.97 8.36 14.87
CA ARG A 276 14.01 7.37 14.71
C ARG A 276 14.74 7.67 13.38
N GLY A 277 16.00 8.05 13.44
CA GLY A 277 16.73 8.52 12.27
C GLY A 277 15.96 9.59 11.49
N GLY A 278 15.66 9.33 10.22
CA GLY A 278 14.87 10.20 9.36
C GLY A 278 13.36 9.97 9.43
N ALA A 279 12.85 9.05 10.24
CA ALA A 279 11.41 8.82 10.42
C ALA A 279 10.85 9.60 11.61
N VAL A 280 9.63 10.10 11.48
CA VAL A 280 8.95 10.94 12.47
C VAL A 280 7.48 10.59 12.56
N VAL A 281 6.94 10.42 13.76
CA VAL A 281 5.49 10.41 13.99
C VAL A 281 4.94 11.79 13.71
N SER A 282 4.02 11.89 12.76
CA SER A 282 3.50 13.19 12.34
C SER A 282 2.86 13.95 13.51
N PRO A 283 3.19 15.24 13.70
CA PRO A 283 2.54 16.07 14.71
C PRO A 283 1.07 16.35 14.40
N VAL A 284 0.65 16.18 13.13
CA VAL A 284 -0.73 16.40 12.69
C VAL A 284 -1.59 15.17 12.98
N HIS A 285 -1.10 13.97 12.61
CA HIS A 285 -1.85 12.72 12.76
C HIS A 285 -0.94 11.61 13.28
N ALA A 286 -1.16 11.15 14.49
CA ALA A 286 -0.24 10.23 15.17
C ALA A 286 -0.11 8.84 14.52
N ASN A 287 -1.08 8.40 13.72
CA ASN A 287 -0.97 7.14 12.94
C ASN A 287 -0.26 7.32 11.59
N PHE A 288 0.41 8.47 11.37
CA PHE A 288 1.22 8.72 10.17
C PHE A 288 2.69 8.81 10.58
N ILE A 289 3.51 7.97 9.99
CA ILE A 289 4.96 8.10 10.01
C ILE A 289 5.36 8.82 8.72
N VAL A 290 6.09 9.91 8.85
CA VAL A 290 6.64 10.70 7.74
C VAL A 290 8.15 10.52 7.69
N THR A 291 8.74 10.61 6.50
CA THR A 291 10.19 10.59 6.32
C THR A 291 10.70 11.99 5.98
N GLU A 292 11.77 12.42 6.66
CA GLU A 292 12.37 13.74 6.53
C GLU A 292 13.87 13.62 6.22
N GLY A 293 14.39 14.64 5.50
CA GLY A 293 15.79 14.65 5.13
C GLY A 293 16.18 13.70 3.99
N ALA A 294 17.45 13.77 3.58
CA ALA A 294 17.99 12.96 2.49
C ALA A 294 18.49 11.58 2.95
N GLY A 295 18.72 11.41 4.26
CA GLY A 295 19.25 10.18 4.86
C GLY A 295 18.19 9.29 5.49
N ALA A 296 16.89 9.61 5.35
CA ALA A 296 15.82 8.76 5.86
C ALA A 296 15.83 7.39 5.19
N THR A 297 15.60 6.33 5.97
CA THR A 297 15.61 4.93 5.52
C THR A 297 14.29 4.25 5.80
N ALA A 298 14.02 3.13 5.15
CA ALA A 298 12.89 2.27 5.47
C ALA A 298 13.06 1.62 6.85
N ALA A 299 14.29 1.31 7.22
CA ALA A 299 14.63 0.79 8.55
C ALA A 299 14.25 1.78 9.66
N ASP A 300 14.47 3.09 9.47
CA ASP A 300 14.04 4.13 10.43
C ASP A 300 12.52 4.10 10.63
N ALA A 301 11.76 4.05 9.52
CA ALA A 301 10.31 4.05 9.57
C ALA A 301 9.75 2.79 10.24
N LEU A 302 10.33 1.63 9.95
CA LEU A 302 9.93 0.36 10.55
C LEU A 302 10.30 0.30 12.03
N ALA A 303 11.51 0.73 12.41
CA ALA A 303 11.93 0.76 13.81
C ALA A 303 11.02 1.66 14.66
N LEU A 304 10.66 2.84 14.15
CA LEU A 304 9.71 3.72 14.81
C LEU A 304 8.32 3.10 14.94
N ALA A 305 7.86 2.39 13.89
CA ALA A 305 6.59 1.68 13.92
C ALA A 305 6.57 0.55 14.95
N GLU A 306 7.66 -0.23 15.07
CA GLU A 306 7.75 -1.29 16.08
C GLU A 306 7.79 -0.73 17.50
N GLU A 307 8.44 0.41 17.74
CA GLU A 307 8.38 1.10 19.04
C GLU A 307 6.96 1.51 19.41
N ILE A 308 6.20 2.04 18.45
CA ILE A 308 4.79 2.38 18.65
C ILE A 308 3.98 1.13 19.01
N ARG A 309 4.16 0.03 18.24
CA ARG A 309 3.47 -1.25 18.51
C ARG A 309 3.75 -1.77 19.91
N GLU A 310 5.02 -1.82 20.27
CA GLU A 310 5.44 -2.30 21.61
C GLU A 310 4.90 -1.41 22.71
N ARG A 311 4.90 -0.09 22.54
CA ARG A 311 4.34 0.85 23.50
C ARG A 311 2.83 0.66 23.68
N ILE A 312 2.07 0.53 22.60
CA ILE A 312 0.62 0.26 22.64
C ILE A 312 0.34 -1.09 23.28
N ARG A 313 1.11 -2.13 22.93
CA ARG A 313 0.98 -3.47 23.52
C ARG A 313 1.19 -3.42 25.03
N ARG A 314 2.24 -2.75 25.49
CA ARG A 314 2.59 -2.64 26.91
C ARG A 314 1.55 -1.83 27.70
N GLU A 315 1.11 -0.68 27.19
CA GLU A 315 0.25 0.26 27.92
C GLU A 315 -1.25 -0.07 27.80
N ARG A 316 -1.66 -0.77 26.75
CA ARG A 316 -3.07 -1.03 26.46
C ARG A 316 -3.43 -2.49 26.22
N GLY A 317 -2.45 -3.38 26.14
CA GLY A 317 -2.67 -4.80 25.83
C GLY A 317 -3.19 -5.06 24.41
N ILE A 318 -3.04 -4.10 23.49
CA ILE A 318 -3.55 -4.18 22.12
C ILE A 318 -2.40 -4.47 21.16
N GLU A 319 -2.54 -5.52 20.34
CA GLU A 319 -1.63 -5.79 19.23
C GLU A 319 -2.09 -5.01 17.98
N LEU A 320 -1.26 -4.08 17.52
CA LEU A 320 -1.55 -3.32 16.29
C LEU A 320 -1.17 -4.13 15.05
N GLU A 321 -2.05 -4.10 14.05
CA GLU A 321 -1.79 -4.63 12.72
C GLU A 321 -1.33 -3.51 11.78
N TYR A 322 -0.36 -3.80 10.92
CA TYR A 322 0.03 -2.87 9.85
C TYR A 322 -1.11 -2.68 8.85
N GLU A 323 -1.37 -1.44 8.45
CA GLU A 323 -2.18 -1.09 7.28
C GLU A 323 -1.27 -0.89 6.06
N VAL A 324 -0.06 -0.36 6.29
CA VAL A 324 0.96 -0.25 5.25
C VAL A 324 1.47 -1.63 4.84
N GLU A 325 1.60 -1.86 3.54
CA GLU A 325 2.17 -3.09 2.98
C GLU A 325 3.70 -3.09 3.17
N LEU A 326 4.19 -4.05 3.94
CA LEU A 326 5.63 -4.24 4.16
C LEU A 326 6.20 -5.15 3.06
N TRP A 327 7.12 -4.62 2.26
CA TRP A 327 7.78 -5.38 1.19
C TRP A 327 9.23 -5.65 1.54
N SER A 328 9.54 -6.93 1.83
CA SER A 328 10.92 -7.36 2.07
C SER A 328 11.60 -7.78 0.77
N SER A 329 12.94 -7.66 0.77
CA SER A 329 13.80 -8.10 -0.32
C SER A 329 13.91 -9.63 -0.43
N GLY A 330 13.35 -10.37 0.52
CA GLY A 330 13.56 -11.81 0.69
C GLY A 330 14.89 -12.18 1.34
N ARG A 331 15.75 -11.16 1.63
CA ARG A 331 17.01 -11.34 2.37
C ARG A 331 16.91 -10.90 3.83
N ALA A 332 15.93 -10.06 4.15
CA ALA A 332 15.68 -9.62 5.51
C ALA A 332 15.03 -10.76 6.29
N ARG A 333 15.78 -11.35 7.24
CA ARG A 333 15.19 -12.18 8.29
C ARG A 333 14.44 -11.27 9.25
N ALA A 334 13.44 -11.78 9.94
CA ALA A 334 12.79 -11.06 11.05
C ALA A 334 13.80 -10.54 12.09
N GLU A 335 15.02 -11.08 12.09
CA GLU A 335 16.16 -10.69 12.92
C GLU A 335 16.85 -9.40 12.45
N ASP A 336 16.78 -9.07 11.14
CA ASP A 336 17.38 -7.86 10.56
C ASP A 336 16.57 -6.60 10.90
N PHE A 337 15.34 -6.79 11.43
CA PHE A 337 14.49 -5.75 11.99
C PHE A 337 14.60 -5.64 13.53
N LYS A 338 15.55 -6.35 14.15
CA LYS A 338 15.92 -6.13 15.55
C LYS A 338 16.76 -4.87 15.62
N THR A 339 16.31 -3.92 16.42
CA THR A 339 16.99 -2.66 16.75
C THR A 339 18.46 -2.92 17.09
N PRO A 340 19.41 -2.20 16.51
CA PRO A 340 20.77 -2.18 17.07
C PRO A 340 20.70 -1.72 18.54
N PRO A 341 21.57 -2.20 19.41
CA PRO A 341 21.58 -1.76 20.80
C PRO A 341 21.77 -0.25 20.86
N ASP A 342 20.99 0.35 21.71
CA ASP A 342 20.78 1.74 21.99
C ASP A 342 22.08 2.56 22.10
N GLU A 343 22.39 3.40 21.12
CA GLU A 343 23.41 4.46 21.27
C GLU A 343 22.86 5.89 21.09
N THR A 344 21.55 6.05 20.75
CA THR A 344 20.95 7.39 20.62
C THR A 344 19.46 7.41 21.00
N CYS A 345 19.16 7.26 22.29
CA CYS A 345 17.83 7.49 22.80
C CYS A 345 17.55 9.01 22.83
N ASP A 346 16.46 9.46 22.19
CA ASP A 346 16.02 10.85 22.25
C ASP A 346 15.59 11.16 23.70
N PRO A 347 16.18 12.17 24.36
CA PRO A 347 15.89 12.50 25.77
C PRO A 347 14.41 12.83 26.06
N LYS A 348 13.59 13.02 25.06
CA LYS A 348 12.13 13.20 25.23
C LYS A 348 11.39 11.91 25.65
N ILE A 349 11.93 10.72 25.34
CA ILE A 349 11.33 9.45 25.75
C ILE A 349 11.76 9.13 27.20
N GLU A 350 12.99 9.47 27.60
CA GLU A 350 13.47 9.27 28.98
C GLU A 350 12.92 10.27 30.02
N ALA A 351 12.55 11.49 29.57
CA ALA A 351 12.05 12.51 30.52
C ALA A 351 10.64 12.18 31.07
N GLN A 352 9.85 11.36 30.39
CA GLN A 352 8.55 10.91 30.87
C GLN A 352 8.63 9.77 31.91
N GLU A 353 9.68 8.94 31.85
CA GLU A 353 9.85 7.88 32.87
C GLU A 353 10.27 8.38 34.24
N LYS A 354 10.85 9.60 34.34
CA LYS A 354 11.30 10.20 35.62
C LYS A 354 10.28 11.14 36.23
N GLY A 355 9.20 11.51 35.54
CA GLY A 355 8.15 12.42 36.02
C GLY A 355 7.07 11.75 36.87
N ASP A 356 6.81 10.47 36.68
CA ASP A 356 5.73 9.74 37.34
C ASP A 356 6.14 9.04 38.67
N ALA A 357 7.41 9.21 39.09
CA ALA A 357 7.91 8.63 40.35
C ALA A 357 7.94 9.63 41.52
N ALA A 358 7.41 10.84 41.35
CA ALA A 358 7.37 11.84 42.41
C ALA A 358 6.08 12.68 42.37
N VAL A 359 4.94 12.07 42.75
CA VAL A 359 3.80 12.69 43.47
C VAL A 359 3.05 11.59 44.21
#